data_699e7f5b3b8f5e61a55edd3fead6d56c
#
_entry.id   699e7f5b3b8f5e61a55edd3fead6d56c
#
_cell.length_a   1.000
_cell.length_b   1.000
_cell.length_c   1.000
_cell.angle_alpha   90.00
_cell.angle_beta   90.00
_cell.angle_gamma   90.00
#
_symmetry.space_group_name_H-M   'P 1'
#
loop_
_entity.id
_entity.type
_entity.pdbx_description
1 polymer ?
#
loop_
_entity_poly.entity_id
_entity_poly.type
_entity_poly.pdbx_seq_one_letter_code
_entity_poly.pdbx_strand_id
1 'polypeptide(L)'
;RDLVRSRGLGDVYKRQAQAAAVLTHPNIVNVFDVGDDNGVYYIVMELIEGITLKEYISKKGKLSVKEATSIAIQVSMGLEAAHSHGIVHRDVKPQNIIISMDGKVKVTDFGIARAASSNTISSNVMGSVHYSSPEQVRGGYSDEKSDIYSLGITMYEMVTGKVPFDGDTTVAIAIKHLQEEIVPPSIYTPELPHSLEQIILKCTQKSVDRRYQNMELSLI
;
A
#
# COMPACT_ATOMS: atom_id res chain seq x y z
N ARG A 1 -17.76 -28.58 -11.88
CA ARG A 1 -16.80 -28.35 -10.75
C ARG A 1 -16.21 -26.94 -10.80
N ASP A 2 -15.95 -26.39 -11.98
CA ASP A 2 -15.33 -25.07 -12.14
C ASP A 2 -16.28 -23.89 -11.80
N LEU A 3 -17.57 -24.05 -12.03
CA LEU A 3 -18.60 -23.07 -11.65
C LEU A 3 -18.72 -22.85 -10.14
N VAL A 4 -18.49 -23.88 -9.33
CA VAL A 4 -18.54 -23.76 -7.85
C VAL A 4 -17.32 -23.03 -7.31
N ARG A 5 -16.14 -23.19 -7.91
CA ARG A 5 -14.92 -22.43 -7.55
C ARG A 5 -15.03 -20.93 -7.90
N SER A 6 -15.60 -20.62 -9.05
CA SER A 6 -15.87 -19.24 -9.47
C SER A 6 -16.83 -18.52 -8.52
N ARG A 7 -17.89 -19.17 -8.03
CA ARG A 7 -18.84 -18.58 -7.06
C ARG A 7 -18.17 -18.23 -5.72
N GLY A 8 -17.31 -19.09 -5.19
CA GLY A 8 -16.62 -18.84 -3.92
C GLY A 8 -15.66 -17.64 -3.97
N LEU A 9 -14.96 -17.44 -5.09
CA LEU A 9 -14.09 -16.28 -5.31
C LEU A 9 -14.87 -14.97 -5.41
N GLY A 10 -16.02 -14.99 -6.10
CA GLY A 10 -16.91 -13.85 -6.22
C GLY A 10 -17.49 -13.39 -4.86
N ASP A 11 -17.87 -14.35 -4.00
CA ASP A 11 -18.40 -14.05 -2.66
C ASP A 11 -17.36 -13.43 -1.72
N VAL A 12 -16.10 -13.81 -1.84
CA VAL A 12 -15.00 -13.21 -1.07
C VAL A 12 -14.72 -11.80 -1.56
N TYR A 13 -14.67 -11.59 -2.87
CA TYR A 13 -14.49 -10.29 -3.50
C TYR A 13 -15.60 -9.31 -3.09
N LYS A 14 -16.87 -9.77 -3.16
CA LYS A 14 -18.03 -8.98 -2.77
C LYS A 14 -18.00 -8.57 -1.29
N ARG A 15 -17.65 -9.49 -0.39
CA ARG A 15 -17.55 -9.19 1.05
C ARG A 15 -16.47 -8.15 1.36
N GLN A 16 -15.32 -8.20 0.69
CA GLN A 16 -14.23 -7.22 0.91
C GLN A 16 -14.58 -5.86 0.34
N ALA A 17 -15.17 -5.82 -0.85
CA ALA A 17 -15.64 -4.57 -1.43
C ALA A 17 -16.79 -3.95 -0.61
N GLN A 18 -17.68 -4.77 -0.02
CA GLN A 18 -18.69 -4.32 0.92
C GLN A 18 -18.09 -3.78 2.22
N ALA A 19 -17.01 -4.38 2.73
CA ALA A 19 -16.29 -3.84 3.87
C ALA A 19 -15.65 -2.48 3.56
N ALA A 20 -15.10 -2.29 2.36
CA ALA A 20 -14.58 -1.00 1.91
C ALA A 20 -15.68 0.06 1.73
N ALA A 21 -16.91 -0.34 1.39
CA ALA A 21 -18.05 0.58 1.23
C ALA A 21 -18.51 1.23 2.55
N VAL A 22 -18.09 0.71 3.70
CA VAL A 22 -18.39 1.30 5.03
C VAL A 22 -17.43 2.44 5.35
N LEU A 23 -16.27 2.51 4.67
CA LEU A 23 -15.27 3.52 4.95
C LEU A 23 -15.63 4.86 4.30
N THR A 24 -15.85 5.87 5.12
CA THR A 24 -16.01 7.26 4.67
C THR A 24 -14.95 8.12 5.35
N HIS A 25 -13.94 8.55 4.59
CA HIS A 25 -12.84 9.37 5.11
C HIS A 25 -12.28 10.27 4.01
N PRO A 26 -11.84 11.50 4.28
CA PRO A 26 -11.29 12.41 3.26
C PRO A 26 -10.09 11.85 2.50
N ASN A 27 -9.32 10.96 3.13
CA ASN A 27 -8.13 10.34 2.52
C ASN A 27 -8.37 8.89 2.05
N ILE A 28 -9.62 8.46 1.90
CA ILE A 28 -9.99 7.18 1.30
C ILE A 28 -10.90 7.46 0.09
N VAL A 29 -10.74 6.71 -0.99
CA VAL A 29 -11.68 6.75 -2.13
C VAL A 29 -12.97 6.08 -1.69
N ASN A 30 -14.09 6.80 -1.77
CA ASN A 30 -15.39 6.25 -1.37
C ASN A 30 -15.85 5.17 -2.35
N VAL A 31 -16.34 4.06 -1.83
CA VAL A 31 -17.04 3.03 -2.59
C VAL A 31 -18.53 3.24 -2.42
N PHE A 32 -19.25 3.46 -3.51
CA PHE A 32 -20.67 3.76 -3.49
C PHE A 32 -21.54 2.52 -3.66
N ASP A 33 -21.08 1.56 -4.46
CA ASP A 33 -21.84 0.33 -4.72
C ASP A 33 -20.91 -0.80 -5.17
N VAL A 34 -21.37 -2.03 -4.96
CA VAL A 34 -20.70 -3.26 -5.37
C VAL A 34 -21.73 -4.24 -5.89
N GLY A 35 -21.61 -4.64 -7.12
CA GLY A 35 -22.61 -5.50 -7.75
C GLY A 35 -22.03 -6.60 -8.63
N ASP A 36 -22.93 -7.38 -9.18
CA ASP A 36 -22.69 -8.41 -10.19
C ASP A 36 -23.74 -8.23 -11.30
N ASP A 37 -23.27 -8.19 -12.52
CA ASP A 37 -24.12 -8.22 -13.71
C ASP A 37 -23.66 -9.35 -14.63
N ASN A 38 -24.50 -10.40 -14.74
CA ASN A 38 -24.24 -11.57 -15.58
C ASN A 38 -22.88 -12.26 -15.32
N GLY A 39 -22.43 -12.31 -14.06
CA GLY A 39 -21.13 -12.89 -13.66
C GLY A 39 -19.96 -11.93 -13.79
N VAL A 40 -20.18 -10.68 -14.16
CA VAL A 40 -19.17 -9.61 -14.15
C VAL A 40 -19.35 -8.79 -12.87
N TYR A 41 -18.36 -8.89 -11.97
CA TYR A 41 -18.34 -8.10 -10.74
C TYR A 41 -17.90 -6.68 -11.03
N TYR A 42 -18.59 -5.68 -10.46
CA TYR A 42 -18.23 -4.28 -10.59
C TYR A 42 -18.23 -3.58 -9.23
N ILE A 43 -17.44 -2.51 -9.15
CA ILE A 43 -17.39 -1.61 -8.01
C ILE A 43 -17.61 -0.19 -8.53
N VAL A 44 -18.57 0.51 -7.95
CA VAL A 44 -18.82 1.94 -8.22
C VAL A 44 -18.09 2.74 -7.16
N MET A 45 -17.17 3.60 -7.56
CA MET A 45 -16.38 4.38 -6.63
C MET A 45 -16.30 5.85 -7.03
N GLU A 46 -15.89 6.68 -6.10
CA GLU A 46 -15.62 8.11 -6.30
C GLU A 46 -14.60 8.30 -7.43
N LEU A 47 -14.93 9.18 -8.38
CA LEU A 47 -14.00 9.60 -9.41
C LEU A 47 -13.09 10.70 -8.86
N ILE A 48 -11.78 10.47 -8.86
CA ILE A 48 -10.79 11.44 -8.45
C ILE A 48 -10.08 11.97 -9.70
N GLU A 49 -10.25 13.27 -9.97
CA GLU A 49 -9.45 13.96 -10.99
C GLU A 49 -8.05 14.23 -10.42
N GLY A 50 -7.06 13.48 -10.92
CA GLY A 50 -5.70 13.54 -10.40
C GLY A 50 -4.77 12.54 -11.05
N ILE A 51 -3.64 12.29 -10.41
CA ILE A 51 -2.65 11.30 -10.86
C ILE A 51 -2.26 10.38 -9.70
N THR A 52 -1.77 9.19 -10.00
CA THR A 52 -1.21 8.30 -8.99
C THR A 52 0.09 8.87 -8.41
N LEU A 53 0.38 8.54 -7.16
CA LEU A 53 1.67 8.88 -6.54
C LEU A 53 2.84 8.28 -7.35
N LYS A 54 2.65 7.11 -7.98
CA LYS A 54 3.66 6.51 -8.84
C LYS A 54 4.00 7.40 -10.05
N GLU A 55 2.98 7.92 -10.72
CA GLU A 55 3.17 8.87 -11.83
C GLU A 55 3.81 10.18 -11.35
N TYR A 56 3.42 10.65 -10.16
CA TYR A 56 3.98 11.86 -9.57
C TYR A 56 5.47 11.72 -9.28
N ILE A 57 5.88 10.61 -8.62
CA ILE A 57 7.30 10.29 -8.38
C ILE A 57 8.05 10.17 -9.72
N SER A 58 7.49 9.45 -10.70
CA SER A 58 8.13 9.26 -12.00
C SER A 58 8.37 10.57 -12.75
N LYS A 59 7.44 11.53 -12.64
CA LYS A 59 7.57 12.85 -13.27
C LYS A 59 8.60 13.75 -12.59
N LYS A 60 8.74 13.63 -11.25
CA LYS A 60 9.64 14.48 -10.45
C LYS A 60 11.02 13.87 -10.21
N GLY A 61 11.17 12.56 -10.36
CA GLY A 61 12.33 11.78 -9.96
C GLY A 61 12.34 11.47 -8.47
N LYS A 62 12.32 12.46 -7.59
CA LYS A 62 12.12 12.35 -6.14
C LYS A 62 11.30 13.53 -5.62
N LEU A 63 10.69 13.37 -4.46
CA LEU A 63 9.89 14.40 -3.82
C LEU A 63 10.71 15.16 -2.78
N SER A 64 10.37 16.43 -2.56
CA SER A 64 10.90 17.18 -1.43
C SER A 64 10.39 16.58 -0.10
N VAL A 65 11.14 16.84 0.98
CA VAL A 65 10.77 16.42 2.34
C VAL A 65 9.34 16.87 2.68
N LYS A 66 9.01 18.13 2.36
CA LYS A 66 7.68 18.70 2.63
C LYS A 66 6.57 17.94 1.91
N GLU A 67 6.76 17.63 0.62
CA GLU A 67 5.78 16.87 -0.16
C GLU A 67 5.64 15.45 0.37
N ALA A 68 6.77 14.74 0.56
CA ALA A 68 6.77 13.38 1.04
C ALA A 68 6.08 13.26 2.42
N THR A 69 6.38 14.18 3.33
CA THR A 69 5.76 14.22 4.67
C THR A 69 4.26 14.51 4.58
N SER A 70 3.86 15.51 3.78
CA SER A 70 2.43 15.84 3.62
C SER A 70 1.62 14.68 3.04
N ILE A 71 2.18 13.96 2.06
CA ILE A 71 1.54 12.79 1.46
C ILE A 71 1.47 11.65 2.49
N ALA A 72 2.58 11.35 3.18
CA ALA A 72 2.64 10.29 4.17
C ALA A 72 1.61 10.50 5.31
N ILE A 73 1.47 11.73 5.81
CA ILE A 73 0.47 12.08 6.83
C ILE A 73 -0.94 11.75 6.32
N GLN A 74 -1.30 12.19 5.13
CA GLN A 74 -2.64 11.96 4.59
C GLN A 74 -2.93 10.48 4.35
N VAL A 75 -1.94 9.72 3.85
CA VAL A 75 -2.04 8.25 3.70
C VAL A 75 -2.21 7.58 5.06
N SER A 76 -1.42 7.96 6.06
CA SER A 76 -1.53 7.41 7.42
C SER A 76 -2.91 7.67 8.03
N MET A 77 -3.48 8.87 7.86
CA MET A 77 -4.84 9.18 8.34
C MET A 77 -5.90 8.29 7.68
N GLY A 78 -5.77 8.03 6.38
CA GLY A 78 -6.68 7.12 5.67
C GLY A 78 -6.53 5.67 6.15
N LEU A 79 -5.30 5.18 6.32
CA LEU A 79 -5.04 3.83 6.81
C LEU A 79 -5.51 3.65 8.26
N GLU A 80 -5.27 4.63 9.14
CA GLU A 80 -5.75 4.61 10.53
C GLU A 80 -7.28 4.51 10.60
N ALA A 81 -7.98 5.31 9.78
CA ALA A 81 -9.43 5.22 9.69
C ALA A 81 -9.92 3.84 9.24
N ALA A 82 -9.23 3.16 8.32
CA ALA A 82 -9.54 1.81 7.92
C ALA A 82 -9.25 0.78 9.03
N HIS A 83 -8.08 0.90 9.67
CA HIS A 83 -7.66 0.02 10.76
C HIS A 83 -8.61 0.09 11.96
N SER A 84 -9.13 1.27 12.32
CA SER A 84 -10.14 1.42 13.39
C SER A 84 -11.44 0.68 13.11
N HIS A 85 -11.72 0.34 11.84
CA HIS A 85 -12.83 -0.51 11.41
C HIS A 85 -12.43 -1.98 11.19
N GLY A 86 -11.22 -2.37 11.58
CA GLY A 86 -10.69 -3.72 11.38
C GLY A 86 -10.35 -4.05 9.92
N ILE A 87 -10.18 -3.04 9.06
CA ILE A 87 -9.90 -3.21 7.64
C ILE A 87 -8.42 -2.92 7.39
N VAL A 88 -7.67 -3.93 6.96
CA VAL A 88 -6.26 -3.85 6.58
C VAL A 88 -6.15 -3.73 5.06
N HIS A 89 -5.35 -2.78 4.59
CA HIS A 89 -5.21 -2.51 3.15
C HIS A 89 -4.47 -3.62 2.39
N ARG A 90 -3.35 -4.09 2.92
CA ARG A 90 -2.50 -5.20 2.42
C ARG A 90 -1.78 -4.99 1.08
N ASP A 91 -2.01 -3.88 0.40
CA ASP A 91 -1.38 -3.54 -0.88
C ASP A 91 -1.09 -2.04 -0.99
N VAL A 92 -0.56 -1.44 0.10
CA VAL A 92 -0.14 -0.03 0.13
C VAL A 92 1.05 0.14 -0.80
N LYS A 93 0.90 0.99 -1.81
CA LYS A 93 1.93 1.29 -2.82
C LYS A 93 1.57 2.58 -3.58
N PRO A 94 2.52 3.23 -4.24
CA PRO A 94 2.26 4.49 -4.94
C PRO A 94 1.20 4.41 -6.04
N GLN A 95 0.95 3.24 -6.63
CA GLN A 95 -0.10 3.04 -7.63
C GLN A 95 -1.51 3.13 -7.02
N ASN A 96 -1.67 2.79 -5.74
CA ASN A 96 -2.94 2.80 -5.00
C ASN A 96 -3.12 4.07 -4.15
N ILE A 97 -2.34 5.11 -4.43
CA ILE A 97 -2.44 6.42 -3.80
C ILE A 97 -2.65 7.46 -4.90
N ILE A 98 -3.74 8.21 -4.83
CA ILE A 98 -4.11 9.22 -5.83
C ILE A 98 -3.90 10.60 -5.21
N ILE A 99 -3.27 11.49 -5.95
CA ILE A 99 -3.12 12.91 -5.64
C ILE A 99 -4.07 13.67 -6.56
N SER A 100 -5.11 14.27 -6.00
CA SER A 100 -6.09 15.06 -6.73
C SER A 100 -5.50 16.40 -7.17
N MET A 101 -6.17 17.07 -8.10
CA MET A 101 -5.73 18.36 -8.64
C MET A 101 -5.68 19.48 -7.59
N ASP A 102 -6.48 19.37 -6.52
CA ASP A 102 -6.48 20.29 -5.37
C ASP A 102 -5.48 19.89 -4.27
N GLY A 103 -4.63 18.88 -4.52
CA GLY A 103 -3.55 18.43 -3.62
C GLY A 103 -3.99 17.51 -2.49
N LYS A 104 -5.22 17.03 -2.49
CA LYS A 104 -5.68 16.00 -1.54
C LYS A 104 -5.15 14.63 -1.94
N VAL A 105 -4.80 13.84 -0.94
CA VAL A 105 -4.32 12.46 -1.13
C VAL A 105 -5.38 11.49 -0.70
N LYS A 106 -5.68 10.51 -1.56
CA LYS A 106 -6.64 9.46 -1.27
C LYS A 106 -6.05 8.08 -1.55
N VAL A 107 -6.28 7.15 -0.61
CA VAL A 107 -5.93 5.73 -0.76
C VAL A 107 -7.08 4.99 -1.41
N THR A 108 -6.79 4.13 -2.37
CA THR A 108 -7.76 3.31 -3.12
C THR A 108 -7.40 1.83 -3.07
N ASP A 109 -8.28 0.96 -3.53
CA ASP A 109 -8.05 -0.49 -3.71
C ASP A 109 -7.75 -1.26 -2.41
N PHE A 110 -8.50 -0.97 -1.34
CA PHE A 110 -8.41 -1.69 -0.08
C PHE A 110 -8.64 -3.20 -0.25
N GLY A 111 -7.55 -3.98 -0.24
CA GLY A 111 -7.56 -5.45 -0.10
C GLY A 111 -8.37 -6.28 -1.10
N ILE A 112 -8.98 -5.63 -2.10
CA ILE A 112 -9.94 -6.23 -3.03
C ILE A 112 -9.28 -7.32 -3.91
N ALA A 113 -8.00 -7.17 -4.21
CA ALA A 113 -7.30 -8.03 -5.19
C ALA A 113 -6.69 -9.32 -4.61
N ARG A 114 -6.42 -9.39 -3.30
CA ARG A 114 -5.63 -10.50 -2.73
C ARG A 114 -6.40 -11.77 -2.37
N ALA A 115 -7.71 -11.69 -2.21
CA ALA A 115 -8.52 -12.89 -2.03
C ALA A 115 -8.71 -13.71 -3.32
N ALA A 116 -8.51 -13.09 -4.48
CA ALA A 116 -8.62 -13.77 -5.78
C ALA A 116 -7.36 -14.54 -6.18
N SER A 117 -6.21 -14.29 -5.55
CA SER A 117 -4.91 -14.78 -6.03
C SER A 117 -4.25 -15.84 -5.16
N SER A 118 -5.01 -16.64 -4.41
CA SER A 118 -4.40 -17.70 -3.59
C SER A 118 -3.65 -18.77 -4.39
N ASN A 119 -3.71 -18.78 -5.73
CA ASN A 119 -3.03 -19.79 -6.55
C ASN A 119 -2.55 -19.35 -7.95
N THR A 120 -2.52 -18.04 -8.28
CA THR A 120 -2.05 -17.65 -9.62
C THR A 120 -1.11 -16.46 -9.53
N ILE A 121 0.16 -16.65 -9.82
CA ILE A 121 1.15 -15.60 -10.04
C ILE A 121 0.78 -14.93 -11.38
N SER A 122 -0.06 -13.92 -11.35
CA SER A 122 -0.38 -13.10 -12.52
C SER A 122 0.55 -11.88 -12.59
N SER A 123 0.73 -11.31 -13.76
CA SER A 123 1.65 -10.21 -14.06
C SER A 123 1.51 -8.96 -13.16
N ASN A 124 0.34 -8.75 -12.53
CA ASN A 124 0.11 -7.69 -11.55
C ASN A 124 0.86 -7.92 -10.21
N VAL A 125 1.31 -9.14 -9.92
CA VAL A 125 2.10 -9.48 -8.73
C VAL A 125 3.51 -8.86 -8.79
N MET A 126 4.03 -8.63 -10.00
CA MET A 126 5.41 -8.13 -10.18
C MET A 126 5.63 -6.73 -9.57
N GLY A 127 4.64 -5.84 -9.65
CA GLY A 127 4.73 -4.50 -9.06
C GLY A 127 4.49 -4.45 -7.55
N SER A 128 3.69 -5.36 -7.00
CA SER A 128 3.31 -5.36 -5.58
C SER A 128 4.41 -5.92 -4.67
N VAL A 129 5.27 -6.82 -5.16
CA VAL A 129 6.32 -7.45 -4.34
C VAL A 129 7.31 -6.44 -3.78
N HIS A 130 7.59 -5.34 -4.49
CA HIS A 130 8.49 -4.27 -4.03
C HIS A 130 8.06 -3.60 -2.72
N TYR A 131 6.77 -3.69 -2.37
CA TYR A 131 6.20 -3.06 -1.17
C TYR A 131 5.70 -4.07 -0.15
N SER A 132 5.80 -5.37 -0.44
CA SER A 132 5.30 -6.44 0.42
C SER A 132 6.12 -6.57 1.69
N SER A 133 5.44 -6.68 2.83
CA SER A 133 6.12 -6.90 4.12
C SER A 133 6.71 -8.32 4.21
N PRO A 134 7.73 -8.53 5.08
CA PRO A 134 8.34 -9.84 5.28
C PRO A 134 7.33 -10.95 5.62
N GLU A 135 6.34 -10.66 6.46
CA GLU A 135 5.29 -11.61 6.83
C GLU A 135 4.36 -11.93 5.64
N GLN A 136 4.07 -10.96 4.79
CA GLN A 136 3.31 -11.20 3.55
C GLN A 136 4.06 -12.08 2.56
N VAL A 137 5.36 -11.86 2.43
CA VAL A 137 6.24 -12.68 1.57
C VAL A 137 6.29 -14.12 2.05
N ARG A 138 6.30 -14.35 3.37
CA ARG A 138 6.25 -15.71 3.96
C ARG A 138 4.89 -16.39 3.81
N GLY A 139 3.87 -15.70 3.28
CA GLY A 139 2.50 -16.21 3.23
C GLY A 139 1.82 -16.23 4.60
N GLY A 140 2.34 -15.44 5.55
CA GLY A 140 1.82 -15.31 6.90
C GLY A 140 0.61 -14.38 7.01
N TYR A 141 0.13 -14.24 8.25
CA TYR A 141 -0.94 -13.31 8.57
C TYR A 141 -0.50 -11.87 8.36
N SER A 142 -1.34 -11.09 7.70
CA SER A 142 -1.11 -9.68 7.41
C SER A 142 -2.08 -8.83 8.24
N ASP A 143 -1.54 -7.98 9.07
CA ASP A 143 -2.24 -7.03 9.93
C ASP A 143 -1.89 -5.57 9.58
N GLU A 144 -2.29 -4.63 10.42
CA GLU A 144 -2.01 -3.19 10.29
C GLU A 144 -0.51 -2.89 10.16
N LYS A 145 0.34 -3.70 10.80
CA LYS A 145 1.80 -3.52 10.77
C LYS A 145 2.42 -3.87 9.41
N SER A 146 1.71 -4.67 8.60
CA SER A 146 2.07 -4.90 7.21
C SER A 146 1.87 -3.63 6.36
N ASP A 147 0.79 -2.88 6.60
CA ASP A 147 0.52 -1.60 5.93
C ASP A 147 1.55 -0.53 6.35
N ILE A 148 1.98 -0.52 7.63
CA ILE A 148 3.05 0.35 8.12
C ILE A 148 4.36 0.08 7.38
N TYR A 149 4.72 -1.18 7.19
CA TYR A 149 5.91 -1.54 6.42
C TYR A 149 5.83 -1.05 4.98
N SER A 150 4.72 -1.31 4.30
CA SER A 150 4.48 -0.92 2.91
C SER A 150 4.48 0.61 2.74
N LEU A 151 3.93 1.35 3.72
CA LEU A 151 4.03 2.81 3.75
C LEU A 151 5.49 3.26 3.92
N GLY A 152 6.28 2.62 4.77
CA GLY A 152 7.71 2.91 4.93
C GLY A 152 8.49 2.74 3.62
N ILE A 153 8.23 1.67 2.86
CA ILE A 153 8.80 1.46 1.52
C ILE A 153 8.34 2.54 0.54
N THR A 154 7.07 2.94 0.60
CA THR A 154 6.52 4.02 -0.22
C THR A 154 7.19 5.36 0.11
N MET A 155 7.39 5.66 1.38
CA MET A 155 8.11 6.87 1.84
C MET A 155 9.57 6.87 1.36
N TYR A 156 10.24 5.72 1.44
CA TYR A 156 11.59 5.55 0.91
C TYR A 156 11.64 5.92 -0.58
N GLU A 157 10.72 5.39 -1.39
CA GLU A 157 10.66 5.71 -2.82
C GLU A 157 10.36 7.19 -3.06
N MET A 158 9.46 7.80 -2.29
CA MET A 158 9.17 9.23 -2.41
C MET A 158 10.43 10.09 -2.25
N VAL A 159 11.27 9.82 -1.26
CA VAL A 159 12.42 10.67 -0.94
C VAL A 159 13.68 10.32 -1.72
N THR A 160 13.80 9.11 -2.29
CA THR A 160 14.99 8.67 -3.04
C THR A 160 14.76 8.54 -4.54
N GLY A 161 13.49 8.43 -4.98
CA GLY A 161 13.12 8.14 -6.37
C GLY A 161 13.27 6.67 -6.77
N LYS A 162 13.60 5.77 -5.83
CA LYS A 162 13.81 4.34 -6.10
C LYS A 162 13.33 3.46 -4.95
N VAL A 163 12.92 2.25 -5.27
CA VAL A 163 12.60 1.25 -4.26
C VAL A 163 13.88 0.75 -3.57
N PRO A 164 13.83 0.37 -2.27
CA PRO A 164 15.01 -0.10 -1.56
C PRO A 164 15.50 -1.47 -2.04
N PHE A 165 14.60 -2.31 -2.53
CA PHE A 165 14.91 -3.65 -3.02
C PHE A 165 14.42 -3.82 -4.45
N ASP A 166 15.34 -4.20 -5.34
CA ASP A 166 15.06 -4.49 -6.74
C ASP A 166 15.80 -5.77 -7.16
N GLY A 167 15.38 -6.39 -8.27
CA GLY A 167 15.97 -7.65 -8.76
C GLY A 167 15.28 -8.16 -10.01
N ASP A 168 15.95 -9.09 -10.69
CA ASP A 168 15.50 -9.66 -11.97
C ASP A 168 14.22 -10.50 -11.86
N THR A 169 13.87 -10.95 -10.66
CA THR A 169 12.69 -11.78 -10.42
C THR A 169 11.95 -11.33 -9.16
N THR A 170 10.63 -11.57 -9.12
CA THR A 170 9.80 -11.35 -7.92
C THR A 170 10.32 -12.13 -6.71
N VAL A 171 10.86 -13.33 -6.93
CA VAL A 171 11.45 -14.18 -5.88
C VAL A 171 12.71 -13.52 -5.30
N ALA A 172 13.60 -12.98 -6.15
CA ALA A 172 14.80 -12.29 -5.70
C ALA A 172 14.44 -11.05 -4.83
N ILE A 173 13.47 -10.27 -5.26
CA ILE A 173 12.97 -9.11 -4.49
C ILE A 173 12.35 -9.55 -3.16
N ALA A 174 11.55 -10.61 -3.18
CA ALA A 174 10.93 -11.18 -1.99
C ALA A 174 11.97 -11.63 -0.95
N ILE A 175 13.05 -12.31 -1.39
CA ILE A 175 14.16 -12.73 -0.52
C ILE A 175 14.84 -11.52 0.13
N LYS A 176 15.04 -10.42 -0.60
CA LYS A 176 15.62 -9.18 -0.04
C LYS A 176 14.73 -8.60 1.05
N HIS A 177 13.41 -8.56 0.86
CA HIS A 177 12.48 -8.16 1.92
C HIS A 177 12.60 -9.01 3.19
N LEU A 178 12.97 -10.29 3.06
CA LEU A 178 13.14 -11.19 4.20
C LEU A 178 14.49 -11.04 4.91
N GLN A 179 15.56 -10.75 4.17
CA GLN A 179 16.93 -10.97 4.64
C GLN A 179 17.81 -9.72 4.64
N GLU A 180 17.62 -8.81 3.67
CA GLU A 180 18.51 -7.67 3.50
C GLU A 180 18.02 -6.46 4.29
N GLU A 181 18.94 -5.77 4.96
CA GLU A 181 18.65 -4.48 5.59
C GLU A 181 18.51 -3.39 4.53
N ILE A 182 17.64 -2.41 4.81
CA ILE A 182 17.47 -1.25 3.92
C ILE A 182 18.70 -0.35 4.00
N VAL A 183 19.23 0.02 2.85
CA VAL A 183 20.25 1.08 2.76
C VAL A 183 19.60 2.39 3.23
N PRO A 184 20.20 3.12 4.21
CA PRO A 184 19.62 4.36 4.69
C PRO A 184 19.34 5.34 3.54
N PRO A 185 18.13 5.95 3.48
CA PRO A 185 17.77 6.84 2.38
C PRO A 185 18.69 8.08 2.26
N SER A 186 19.34 8.51 3.34
CA SER A 186 20.32 9.60 3.35
C SER A 186 21.54 9.33 2.46
N ILE A 187 21.86 8.06 2.15
CA ILE A 187 22.91 7.71 1.18
C ILE A 187 22.58 8.23 -0.22
N TYR A 188 21.29 8.27 -0.59
CA TYR A 188 20.80 8.76 -1.89
C TYR A 188 20.29 10.21 -1.83
N THR A 189 19.96 10.69 -0.63
CA THR A 189 19.41 12.03 -0.38
C THR A 189 20.05 12.59 0.88
N PRO A 190 21.30 13.09 0.79
CA PRO A 190 22.06 13.55 1.96
C PRO A 190 21.41 14.68 2.75
N GLU A 191 20.54 15.46 2.11
CA GLU A 191 19.76 16.54 2.72
C GLU A 191 18.52 16.06 3.50
N LEU A 192 18.26 14.74 3.54
CA LEU A 192 17.11 14.19 4.25
C LEU A 192 17.25 14.40 5.76
N PRO A 193 16.24 14.98 6.45
CA PRO A 193 16.27 15.11 7.90
C PRO A 193 16.38 13.74 8.58
N HIS A 194 17.25 13.67 9.58
CA HIS A 194 17.48 12.43 10.34
C HIS A 194 16.19 11.86 10.95
N SER A 195 15.29 12.72 11.43
CA SER A 195 13.98 12.31 11.96
C SER A 195 13.15 11.54 10.93
N LEU A 196 13.08 12.03 9.68
CA LEU A 196 12.32 11.36 8.63
C LEU A 196 12.99 10.02 8.22
N GLU A 197 14.33 9.99 8.16
CA GLU A 197 15.07 8.75 7.95
C GLU A 197 14.74 7.71 9.04
N GLN A 198 14.76 8.11 10.32
CA GLN A 198 14.45 7.20 11.42
C GLN A 198 13.00 6.67 11.36
N ILE A 199 12.04 7.49 10.95
CA ILE A 199 10.66 7.04 10.72
C ILE A 199 10.62 5.97 9.64
N ILE A 200 11.24 6.21 8.48
CA ILE A 200 11.29 5.24 7.38
C ILE A 200 11.94 3.93 7.83
N LEU A 201 13.08 4.00 8.48
CA LEU A 201 13.82 2.82 8.96
C LEU A 201 13.03 2.05 10.03
N LYS A 202 12.29 2.74 10.89
CA LYS A 202 11.46 2.08 11.91
C LYS A 202 10.23 1.43 11.29
N CYS A 203 9.54 2.06 10.35
CA CYS A 203 8.43 1.44 9.61
C CYS A 203 8.87 0.15 8.91
N THR A 204 10.09 0.13 8.37
CA THR A 204 10.60 -0.96 7.52
C THR A 204 11.40 -2.04 8.30
N GLN A 205 11.31 -2.06 9.63
CA GLN A 205 11.91 -3.12 10.43
C GLN A 205 11.37 -4.50 10.04
N LYS A 206 12.24 -5.51 9.97
CA LYS A 206 11.86 -6.88 9.61
C LYS A 206 10.95 -7.51 10.67
N SER A 207 11.28 -7.31 11.95
CA SER A 207 10.43 -7.75 13.05
C SER A 207 9.23 -6.83 13.21
N VAL A 208 8.05 -7.43 13.23
CA VAL A 208 6.76 -6.74 13.42
C VAL A 208 6.74 -5.95 14.74
N ASP A 209 7.34 -6.50 15.80
CA ASP A 209 7.36 -5.88 17.13
C ASP A 209 8.28 -4.66 17.23
N ARG A 210 9.21 -4.50 16.28
CA ARG A 210 10.13 -3.36 16.21
C ARG A 210 9.58 -2.19 15.40
N ARG A 211 8.48 -2.38 14.67
CA ARG A 211 7.78 -1.32 13.93
C ARG A 211 6.95 -0.45 14.88
N TYR A 212 6.37 0.62 14.34
CA TYR A 212 5.26 1.31 14.99
C TYR A 212 4.10 0.33 15.18
N GLN A 213 3.35 0.48 16.27
CA GLN A 213 2.29 -0.47 16.63
C GLN A 213 0.93 -0.07 16.03
N ASN A 214 0.77 1.21 15.67
CA ASN A 214 -0.36 1.77 14.94
C ASN A 214 0.11 2.92 14.04
N MET A 215 -0.78 3.44 13.19
CA MET A 215 -0.47 4.53 12.26
C MET A 215 -0.30 5.90 12.96
N GLU A 216 -0.92 6.14 14.11
CA GLU A 216 -0.80 7.40 14.85
C GLU A 216 0.64 7.75 15.22
N LEU A 217 1.41 6.75 15.63
CA LEU A 217 2.81 6.92 16.04
C LEU A 217 3.77 7.20 14.89
N SER A 218 3.34 7.03 13.64
CA SER A 218 4.14 7.34 12.46
C SER A 218 4.02 8.82 12.02
N LEU A 219 3.09 9.59 12.63
CA LEU A 219 2.80 10.98 12.27
C LEU A 219 3.61 12.01 13.08
N ILE A 220 4.36 11.56 14.08
CA ILE A 220 5.21 12.38 14.94
C ILE A 220 6.65 12.35 14.46
#